data_42090cf8c9eaaa8f7f10aac0baddbfec
#
_entry.id   42090cf8c9eaaa8f7f10aac0baddbfec
#
_cell.length_a   1.000
_cell.length_b   1.000
_cell.length_c   1.000
_cell.angle_alpha   90.00
_cell.angle_beta   90.00
_cell.angle_gamma   90.00
#
_symmetry.space_group_name_H-M   'P 1'
#
loop_
_entity.id
_entity.type
_entity.pdbx_description
1 polymer ?
#
loop_
_entity_poly.entity_id
_entity_poly.type
_entity_poly.pdbx_seq_one_letter_code
_entity_poly.pdbx_strand_id
1 'polypeptide(L)'
;MDTEKLIKELNFKATRSSGTGGQHVNKVSSKIELFFDVENSAEFSDEEKRLFFKNLATQLTKENILLLTCDESRSQHKNKELAIQRFLELIQQALIIPKKRKPTKPSKASVRKKAENKKKISVKKALRKKPGLE
;
A
#
# COMPACT_ATOMS: atom_id res chain seq x y z
N MET A 1 11.10 -19.42 -3.96
CA MET A 1 11.45 -18.12 -4.59
C MET A 1 12.94 -17.90 -4.48
N ASP A 2 13.63 -17.90 -5.58
CA ASP A 2 15.08 -17.68 -5.67
C ASP A 2 15.32 -16.17 -5.96
N THR A 3 15.89 -15.48 -4.98
CA THR A 3 16.09 -14.01 -5.06
C THR A 3 17.03 -13.60 -6.18
N GLU A 4 18.05 -14.43 -6.46
CA GLU A 4 19.03 -14.12 -7.51
C GLU A 4 18.42 -14.23 -8.91
N LYS A 5 17.59 -15.24 -9.13
CA LYS A 5 16.88 -15.40 -10.41
C LYS A 5 15.89 -14.28 -10.62
N LEU A 6 15.18 -13.91 -9.56
CA LEU A 6 14.21 -12.81 -9.60
C LEU A 6 14.88 -11.47 -9.96
N ILE A 7 16.06 -11.20 -9.42
CA ILE A 7 16.81 -9.98 -9.76
C ILE A 7 17.24 -9.97 -11.24
N LYS A 8 17.48 -11.13 -11.84
CA LYS A 8 17.84 -11.24 -13.27
C LYS A 8 16.67 -10.91 -14.20
N GLU A 9 15.43 -11.08 -13.75
CA GLU A 9 14.22 -10.72 -14.52
C GLU A 9 13.93 -9.20 -14.50
N LEU A 10 14.64 -8.42 -13.67
CA LEU A 10 14.41 -6.98 -13.53
C LEU A 10 15.02 -6.20 -14.68
N ASN A 11 14.23 -5.30 -15.23
CA ASN A 11 14.68 -4.30 -16.19
C ASN A 11 14.86 -2.94 -15.51
N PHE A 12 15.97 -2.26 -15.79
CA PHE A 12 16.30 -0.97 -15.19
C PHE A 12 16.46 0.09 -16.25
N LYS A 13 15.91 1.27 -15.98
CA LYS A 13 16.10 2.46 -16.81
C LYS A 13 16.58 3.62 -15.95
N ALA A 14 17.70 4.22 -16.34
CA ALA A 14 18.19 5.43 -15.69
C ALA A 14 17.55 6.66 -16.34
N THR A 15 16.93 7.50 -15.50
CA THR A 15 16.26 8.74 -15.94
C THR A 15 16.79 9.93 -15.13
N ARG A 16 16.53 11.15 -15.61
CA ARG A 16 16.89 12.35 -14.89
C ARG A 16 15.97 12.53 -13.69
N SER A 17 16.54 12.92 -12.55
CA SER A 17 15.71 13.26 -11.38
C SER A 17 15.03 14.62 -11.60
N SER A 18 13.81 14.76 -11.13
CA SER A 18 12.99 15.99 -11.21
C SER A 18 13.13 16.89 -9.96
N GLY A 19 14.27 16.85 -9.26
CA GLY A 19 14.50 17.62 -8.04
C GLY A 19 14.68 19.12 -8.28
N THR A 20 14.27 19.94 -7.31
CA THR A 20 14.32 21.42 -7.33
C THR A 20 15.70 22.02 -7.08
N GLY A 21 16.82 21.29 -7.22
CA GLY A 21 18.11 21.75 -6.74
C GLY A 21 19.30 21.60 -7.65
N GLY A 22 19.91 22.74 -7.98
CA GLY A 22 21.30 22.92 -8.40
C GLY A 22 21.58 22.78 -9.90
N GLN A 23 22.64 23.44 -10.37
CA GLN A 23 23.02 23.54 -11.80
C GLN A 23 23.34 22.19 -12.49
N HIS A 24 23.54 21.10 -11.74
CA HIS A 24 23.90 19.77 -12.27
C HIS A 24 22.76 18.76 -12.30
N VAL A 25 21.59 19.05 -11.72
CA VAL A 25 20.44 18.10 -11.62
C VAL A 25 19.96 17.67 -13.02
N ASN A 26 20.00 18.58 -13.99
CA ASN A 26 19.58 18.30 -15.36
C ASN A 26 20.62 17.53 -16.22
N LYS A 27 21.83 17.31 -15.68
CA LYS A 27 22.92 16.65 -16.43
C LYS A 27 23.20 15.22 -15.95
N VAL A 28 22.66 14.79 -14.78
CA VAL A 28 22.93 13.48 -14.20
C VAL A 28 21.66 12.65 -14.14
N SER A 29 21.70 11.44 -14.74
CA SER A 29 20.60 10.47 -14.70
C SER A 29 20.75 9.56 -13.48
N SER A 30 20.52 10.10 -12.28
CA SER A 30 20.63 9.35 -11.03
C SER A 30 19.35 8.59 -10.61
N LYS A 31 18.19 8.99 -11.15
CA LYS A 31 16.92 8.31 -10.89
C LYS A 31 16.89 6.96 -11.59
N ILE A 32 16.53 5.92 -10.87
CA ILE A 32 16.33 4.56 -11.38
C ILE A 32 14.84 4.24 -11.42
N GLU A 33 14.40 3.75 -12.56
CA GLU A 33 13.10 3.13 -12.78
C GLU A 33 13.32 1.63 -12.95
N LEU A 34 12.72 0.83 -12.08
CA LEU A 34 12.74 -0.62 -12.08
C LEU A 34 11.42 -1.12 -12.65
N PHE A 35 11.49 -2.00 -13.63
CA PHE A 35 10.35 -2.64 -14.27
C PHE A 35 10.41 -4.15 -14.02
N PHE A 36 9.31 -4.72 -13.61
CA PHE A 36 9.17 -6.15 -13.40
C PHE A 36 7.87 -6.65 -14.01
N ASP A 37 7.99 -7.61 -14.93
CA ASP A 37 6.85 -8.25 -15.58
C ASP A 37 6.36 -9.42 -14.73
N VAL A 38 5.24 -9.22 -14.06
CA VAL A 38 4.66 -10.22 -13.14
C VAL A 38 4.08 -11.41 -13.92
N GLU A 39 3.50 -11.14 -15.08
CA GLU A 39 2.80 -12.15 -15.87
C GLU A 39 3.76 -13.17 -16.46
N ASN A 40 4.87 -12.70 -17.03
CA ASN A 40 5.87 -13.52 -17.70
C ASN A 40 6.98 -14.04 -16.78
N SER A 41 6.95 -13.72 -15.51
CA SER A 41 7.95 -14.24 -14.56
C SER A 41 7.87 -15.75 -14.42
N ALA A 42 9.04 -16.42 -14.48
CA ALA A 42 9.17 -17.85 -14.30
C ALA A 42 9.27 -18.27 -12.82
N GLU A 43 9.58 -17.33 -11.93
CA GLU A 43 9.84 -17.61 -10.50
C GLU A 43 8.56 -17.66 -9.65
N PHE A 44 7.42 -17.24 -10.19
CA PHE A 44 6.13 -17.26 -9.47
C PHE A 44 5.20 -18.33 -10.01
N SER A 45 4.60 -19.08 -9.07
CA SER A 45 3.47 -19.97 -9.37
C SER A 45 2.20 -19.16 -9.72
N ASP A 46 1.24 -19.80 -10.39
CA ASP A 46 -0.03 -19.15 -10.74
C ASP A 46 -0.80 -18.64 -9.52
N GLU A 47 -0.70 -19.33 -8.37
CA GLU A 47 -1.32 -18.89 -7.13
C GLU A 47 -0.65 -17.64 -6.57
N GLU A 48 0.68 -17.55 -6.60
CA GLU A 48 1.44 -16.38 -6.20
C GLU A 48 1.17 -15.19 -7.12
N LYS A 49 1.10 -15.41 -8.44
CA LYS A 49 0.69 -14.36 -9.40
C LYS A 49 -0.70 -13.82 -9.09
N ARG A 50 -1.67 -14.68 -8.77
CA ARG A 50 -3.02 -14.23 -8.36
C ARG A 50 -3.00 -13.38 -7.08
N LEU A 51 -2.20 -13.75 -6.09
CA LEU A 51 -2.03 -12.96 -4.87
C LEU A 51 -1.38 -11.60 -5.18
N PHE A 52 -0.38 -11.60 -6.05
CA PHE A 52 0.32 -10.41 -6.48
C PHE A 52 -0.65 -9.43 -7.16
N PHE A 53 -1.41 -9.88 -8.14
CA PHE A 53 -2.43 -9.07 -8.81
C PHE A 53 -3.49 -8.53 -7.85
N LYS A 54 -3.88 -9.32 -6.86
CA LYS A 54 -4.87 -8.90 -5.86
C LYS A 54 -4.32 -7.83 -4.91
N ASN A 55 -3.09 -8.03 -4.41
CA ASN A 55 -2.52 -7.19 -3.35
C ASN A 55 -1.85 -5.92 -3.89
N LEU A 56 -1.35 -5.94 -5.13
CA LEU A 56 -0.64 -4.84 -5.78
C LEU A 56 -1.37 -4.25 -6.98
N ALA A 57 -2.67 -4.48 -7.13
CA ALA A 57 -3.47 -4.00 -8.26
C ALA A 57 -3.30 -2.50 -8.54
N THR A 58 -3.10 -1.67 -7.51
CA THR A 58 -2.93 -0.22 -7.63
C THR A 58 -1.52 0.22 -8.05
N GLN A 59 -0.55 -0.68 -7.99
CA GLN A 59 0.86 -0.41 -8.30
C GLN A 59 1.29 -1.00 -9.65
N LEU A 60 0.42 -1.79 -10.25
CA LEU A 60 0.66 -2.40 -11.57
C LEU A 60 0.17 -1.47 -12.67
N THR A 61 0.90 -1.47 -13.77
CA THR A 61 0.45 -0.84 -15.03
C THR A 61 -0.66 -1.67 -15.68
N LYS A 62 -1.29 -1.13 -16.73
CA LYS A 62 -2.29 -1.86 -17.52
C LYS A 62 -1.74 -3.14 -18.17
N GLU A 63 -0.44 -3.21 -18.35
CA GLU A 63 0.31 -4.33 -18.94
C GLU A 63 0.84 -5.30 -17.88
N ASN A 64 0.33 -5.24 -16.63
CA ASN A 64 0.76 -6.07 -15.50
C ASN A 64 2.24 -5.94 -15.12
N ILE A 65 2.86 -4.80 -15.45
CA ILE A 65 4.24 -4.47 -15.10
C ILE A 65 4.24 -3.69 -13.79
N LEU A 66 5.04 -4.13 -12.83
CA LEU A 66 5.33 -3.40 -11.61
C LEU A 66 6.41 -2.35 -11.90
N LEU A 67 6.08 -1.07 -11.63
CA LEU A 67 6.99 0.04 -11.79
C LEU A 67 7.39 0.60 -10.42
N LEU A 68 8.68 0.57 -10.11
CA LEU A 68 9.25 1.21 -8.92
C LEU A 68 10.27 2.28 -9.33
N THR A 69 10.23 3.42 -8.64
CA THR A 69 11.18 4.51 -8.88
C THR A 69 11.99 4.79 -7.62
N CYS A 70 13.28 5.08 -7.78
CA CYS A 70 14.17 5.49 -6.71
C CYS A 70 15.09 6.62 -7.14
N ASP A 71 15.06 7.76 -6.42
CA ASP A 71 15.82 8.97 -6.70
C ASP A 71 16.36 9.65 -5.42
N GLU A 72 16.50 8.88 -4.34
CA GLU A 72 16.87 9.41 -3.01
C GLU A 72 18.35 9.81 -2.90
N SER A 73 19.21 9.17 -3.70
CA SER A 73 20.64 9.41 -3.70
C SER A 73 21.12 10.09 -4.99
N ARG A 74 22.23 10.82 -4.88
CA ARG A 74 22.95 11.33 -6.05
C ARG A 74 23.68 10.22 -6.85
N SER A 75 23.87 9.05 -6.24
CA SER A 75 24.53 7.91 -6.86
C SER A 75 23.49 6.99 -7.52
N GLN A 76 23.66 6.76 -8.82
CA GLN A 76 22.84 5.82 -9.59
C GLN A 76 22.94 4.40 -9.05
N HIS A 77 24.14 3.93 -8.67
CA HIS A 77 24.36 2.60 -8.10
C HIS A 77 23.59 2.43 -6.79
N LYS A 78 23.67 3.42 -5.90
CA LYS A 78 22.95 3.38 -4.63
C LYS A 78 21.44 3.38 -4.81
N ASN A 79 20.92 4.16 -5.77
CA ASN A 79 19.50 4.14 -6.10
C ASN A 79 19.05 2.80 -6.70
N LYS A 80 19.93 2.12 -7.47
CA LYS A 80 19.63 0.79 -8.00
C LYS A 80 19.54 -0.24 -6.88
N GLU A 81 20.49 -0.24 -5.94
CA GLU A 81 20.48 -1.13 -4.77
C GLU A 81 19.21 -0.92 -3.91
N LEU A 82 18.87 0.34 -3.64
CA LEU A 82 17.65 0.69 -2.89
C LEU A 82 16.38 0.25 -3.64
N ALA A 83 16.34 0.40 -4.95
CA ALA A 83 15.20 -0.06 -5.75
C ALA A 83 15.02 -1.58 -5.68
N ILE A 84 16.11 -2.34 -5.75
CA ILE A 84 16.09 -3.81 -5.60
C ILE A 84 15.63 -4.20 -4.19
N GLN A 85 16.14 -3.57 -3.16
CA GLN A 85 15.73 -3.84 -1.78
C GLN A 85 14.23 -3.61 -1.59
N ARG A 86 13.71 -2.47 -2.04
CA ARG A 86 12.27 -2.15 -1.97
C ARG A 86 11.42 -3.13 -2.76
N PHE A 87 11.89 -3.53 -3.91
CA PHE A 87 11.23 -4.54 -4.73
C PHE A 87 11.09 -5.86 -3.97
N LEU A 88 12.16 -6.36 -3.34
CA LEU A 88 12.13 -7.59 -2.57
C LEU A 88 11.20 -7.50 -1.35
N GLU A 89 11.23 -6.39 -0.63
CA GLU A 89 10.32 -6.14 0.50
C GLU A 89 8.86 -6.12 0.05
N LEU A 90 8.57 -5.48 -1.08
CA LEU A 90 7.24 -5.37 -1.64
C LEU A 90 6.69 -6.73 -2.11
N ILE A 91 7.52 -7.57 -2.73
CA ILE A 91 7.16 -8.95 -3.08
C ILE A 91 6.84 -9.77 -1.84
N GLN A 92 7.70 -9.71 -0.81
CA GLN A 92 7.44 -10.43 0.44
C GLN A 92 6.10 -10.02 1.05
N GLN A 93 5.79 -8.73 1.06
CA GLN A 93 4.50 -8.24 1.55
C GLN A 93 3.32 -8.68 0.67
N ALA A 94 3.50 -8.70 -0.65
CA ALA A 94 2.46 -9.10 -1.60
C ALA A 94 2.07 -10.57 -1.48
N LEU A 95 3.01 -11.44 -1.11
CA LEU A 95 2.79 -12.87 -0.92
C LEU A 95 2.18 -13.23 0.45
N ILE A 96 2.10 -12.28 1.38
CA ILE A 96 1.48 -12.52 2.69
C ILE A 96 -0.03 -12.65 2.54
N ILE A 97 -0.56 -13.81 2.91
CA ILE A 97 -2.01 -14.04 2.99
C ILE A 97 -2.53 -13.44 4.30
N PRO A 98 -3.34 -12.36 4.26
CA PRO A 98 -3.84 -11.75 5.48
C PRO A 98 -4.79 -12.70 6.21
N LYS A 99 -4.62 -12.83 7.53
CA LYS A 99 -5.55 -13.62 8.37
C LYS A 99 -6.97 -13.05 8.24
N LYS A 100 -7.95 -13.95 8.04
CA LYS A 100 -9.38 -13.57 8.00
C LYS A 100 -9.76 -12.88 9.32
N ARG A 101 -10.17 -11.62 9.23
CA ARG A 101 -10.62 -10.86 10.40
C ARG A 101 -11.94 -11.44 10.92
N LYS A 102 -11.98 -11.79 12.19
CA LYS A 102 -13.23 -12.18 12.86
C LYS A 102 -14.03 -10.92 13.15
N PRO A 103 -15.35 -10.87 12.84
CA PRO A 103 -16.19 -9.72 13.18
C PRO A 103 -16.25 -9.57 14.71
N THR A 104 -15.97 -8.38 15.19
CA THR A 104 -16.08 -8.05 16.62
C THR A 104 -17.48 -7.52 16.93
N LYS A 105 -18.09 -8.03 17.98
CA LYS A 105 -19.38 -7.52 18.51
C LYS A 105 -19.10 -6.46 19.57
N PRO A 106 -19.97 -5.43 19.71
CA PRO A 106 -19.86 -4.46 20.78
C PRO A 106 -19.91 -5.15 22.16
N SER A 107 -19.13 -4.67 23.11
CA SER A 107 -19.16 -5.20 24.49
C SER A 107 -20.52 -4.94 25.14
N LYS A 108 -20.94 -5.82 26.08
CA LYS A 108 -22.17 -5.64 26.85
C LYS A 108 -22.24 -4.27 27.55
N ALA A 109 -21.09 -3.78 28.06
CA ALA A 109 -20.96 -2.47 28.68
C ALA A 109 -21.24 -1.33 27.69
N SER A 110 -20.73 -1.41 26.46
CA SER A 110 -20.98 -0.42 25.41
C SER A 110 -22.46 -0.36 25.02
N VAL A 111 -23.11 -1.53 24.90
CA VAL A 111 -24.55 -1.61 24.58
C VAL A 111 -25.38 -0.99 25.72
N ARG A 112 -25.06 -1.30 27.00
CA ARG A 112 -25.70 -0.73 28.18
C ARG A 112 -25.55 0.80 28.22
N LYS A 113 -24.31 1.31 28.06
CA LYS A 113 -24.04 2.76 28.02
C LYS A 113 -24.83 3.49 26.92
N LYS A 114 -24.95 2.87 25.74
CA LYS A 114 -25.76 3.43 24.64
C LYS A 114 -27.24 3.48 24.99
N ALA A 115 -27.79 2.44 25.66
CA ALA A 115 -29.17 2.41 26.11
C ALA A 115 -29.45 3.46 27.21
N GLU A 116 -28.55 3.61 28.18
CA GLU A 116 -28.64 4.64 29.24
C GLU A 116 -28.59 6.06 28.66
N ASN A 117 -27.71 6.31 27.70
CA ASN A 117 -27.64 7.61 27.03
C ASN A 117 -28.93 7.91 26.23
N LYS A 118 -29.51 6.91 25.55
CA LYS A 118 -30.81 7.07 24.89
C LYS A 118 -31.92 7.43 25.90
N LYS A 119 -31.99 6.76 27.06
CA LYS A 119 -32.94 7.09 28.13
C LYS A 119 -32.76 8.53 28.61
N LYS A 120 -31.53 8.96 28.93
CA LYS A 120 -31.24 10.33 29.36
C LYS A 120 -31.70 11.38 28.33
N ILE A 121 -31.44 11.13 27.04
CA ILE A 121 -31.87 12.03 25.96
C ILE A 121 -33.42 12.05 25.84
N SER A 122 -34.06 10.88 25.96
CA SER A 122 -35.53 10.78 25.94
C SER A 122 -36.17 11.58 27.07
N VAL A 123 -35.70 11.45 28.30
CA VAL A 123 -36.17 12.24 29.46
C VAL A 123 -35.96 13.72 29.22
N LYS A 124 -34.78 14.15 28.76
CA LYS A 124 -34.53 15.56 28.43
C LYS A 124 -35.49 16.09 27.36
N LYS A 125 -35.84 15.28 26.34
CA LYS A 125 -36.82 15.68 25.32
C LYS A 125 -38.24 15.77 25.88
N ALA A 126 -38.64 14.85 26.77
CA ALA A 126 -39.93 14.88 27.43
C ALA A 126 -40.12 16.16 28.30
N LEU A 127 -39.07 16.54 29.04
CA LEU A 127 -39.06 17.74 29.88
C LEU A 127 -39.10 19.07 29.07
N ARG A 128 -38.80 19.04 27.77
CA ARG A 128 -38.89 20.21 26.88
C ARG A 128 -40.27 20.42 26.25
N LYS A 129 -41.19 19.47 26.38
CA LYS A 129 -42.56 19.66 25.91
C LYS A 129 -43.21 20.72 26.78
N LYS A 130 -43.91 21.68 26.16
CA LYS A 130 -44.73 22.66 26.89
C LYS A 130 -45.74 21.91 27.76
N PRO A 131 -45.92 22.28 29.04
CA PRO A 131 -47.05 21.76 29.83
C PRO A 131 -48.34 22.03 29.05
N GLY A 132 -49.18 21.01 28.89
CA GLY A 132 -50.48 21.17 28.26
C GLY A 132 -51.25 22.23 29.05
N LEU A 133 -51.69 23.28 28.36
CA LEU A 133 -52.70 24.17 28.87
C LEU A 133 -54.01 23.38 28.81
N GLU A 134 -54.47 22.89 29.97
CA GLU A 134 -55.86 22.51 30.15
C GLU A 134 -56.72 23.77 30.19
#